data_733b6fd493ed0ca9eb9d35aced406b7a
#
_entry.id   733b6fd493ed0ca9eb9d35aced406b7a
#
_cell.length_a   1.000
_cell.length_b   1.000
_cell.length_c   1.000
_cell.angle_alpha   90.00
_cell.angle_beta   90.00
_cell.angle_gamma   90.00
#
_symmetry.space_group_name_H-M   'P 1'
#
loop_
_entity.id
_entity.type
_entity.pdbx_description
1 polymer ?
#
loop_
_entity_poly.entity_id
_entity_poly.type
_entity_poly.pdbx_seq_one_letter_code
_entity_poly.pdbx_strand_id
1 'polypeptide(L)'
;MEEIEVKFLDIDPEKIQEKLKSTGANKIGEYFYRRQVFDYPGFTLDKKAAWVRLRDEGDKIILSFKQRLGTTSHDGTTSDIGMKEVEVIVSDFNKTAELLLNIGMIYKFYEENKRIRWKKEDIEFDIDFWPKLNPFLEIEAPSWEKIDEAVKILGLNPADKKIFSTFQIYKMNGINELDYSRITFDEMIKREQ
;
A
#
# COMPACT_ATOMS: atom_id res chain seq x y z
N MET A 1 15.76 0.78 9.45
CA MET A 1 15.93 2.04 8.71
C MET A 1 14.53 2.52 8.40
N GLU A 2 14.23 3.79 8.58
CA GLU A 2 12.96 4.34 8.09
C GLU A 2 13.09 4.46 6.58
N GLU A 3 12.24 3.76 5.84
CA GLU A 3 12.13 3.86 4.40
C GLU A 3 11.17 5.01 4.09
N ILE A 4 11.56 5.84 3.14
CA ILE A 4 10.78 6.99 2.70
C ILE A 4 10.02 6.59 1.45
N GLU A 5 8.70 6.74 1.49
CA GLU A 5 7.79 6.39 0.41
C GLU A 5 7.11 7.64 -0.13
N VAL A 6 7.13 7.81 -1.45
CA VAL A 6 6.36 8.85 -2.15
C VAL A 6 5.58 8.27 -3.32
N LYS A 7 4.47 8.90 -3.68
CA LYS A 7 3.60 8.47 -4.77
C LYS A 7 3.44 9.55 -5.83
N PHE A 8 3.34 9.10 -7.08
CA PHE A 8 2.95 9.89 -8.26
C PHE A 8 1.68 9.28 -8.83
N LEU A 9 0.59 10.03 -8.76
CA LEU A 9 -0.74 9.56 -9.17
C LEU A 9 -0.93 9.70 -10.68
N ASP A 10 -1.94 8.97 -11.21
CA ASP A 10 -2.41 9.07 -12.60
C ASP A 10 -1.30 8.89 -13.65
N ILE A 11 -0.39 7.96 -13.39
CA ILE A 11 0.73 7.66 -14.30
C ILE A 11 0.29 6.79 -15.48
N ASP A 12 1.07 6.85 -16.55
CA ASP A 12 1.03 5.89 -17.66
C ASP A 12 2.00 4.73 -17.35
N PRO A 13 1.51 3.52 -17.02
CA PRO A 13 2.36 2.41 -16.60
C PRO A 13 3.37 1.97 -17.66
N GLU A 14 3.02 2.06 -18.95
CA GLU A 14 3.92 1.66 -20.04
C GLU A 14 5.08 2.64 -20.16
N LYS A 15 4.79 3.94 -20.16
CA LYS A 15 5.83 4.97 -20.19
C LYS A 15 6.75 4.94 -18.97
N ILE A 16 6.22 4.65 -17.78
CA ILE A 16 7.05 4.51 -16.59
C ILE A 16 7.97 3.30 -16.72
N GLN A 17 7.48 2.16 -17.18
CA GLN A 17 8.30 0.97 -17.38
C GLN A 17 9.40 1.20 -18.44
N GLU A 18 9.09 1.89 -19.56
CA GLU A 18 10.08 2.26 -20.56
C GLU A 18 11.17 3.16 -19.97
N LYS A 19 10.79 4.16 -19.20
CA LYS A 19 11.74 5.04 -18.49
C LYS A 19 12.60 4.24 -17.50
N LEU A 20 12.01 3.42 -16.65
CA LEU A 20 12.72 2.57 -15.70
C LEU A 20 13.75 1.68 -16.43
N LYS A 21 13.34 1.01 -17.48
CA LYS A 21 14.24 0.20 -18.33
C LYS A 21 15.40 1.02 -18.92
N SER A 22 15.13 2.23 -19.41
CA SER A 22 16.15 3.11 -20.00
C SER A 22 17.17 3.62 -18.98
N THR A 23 16.80 3.68 -17.69
CA THR A 23 17.69 4.06 -16.59
C THR A 23 18.54 2.91 -16.06
N GLY A 24 18.39 1.71 -16.59
CA GLY A 24 19.05 0.51 -16.10
C GLY A 24 18.44 -0.10 -14.85
N ALA A 25 17.20 0.24 -14.51
CA ALA A 25 16.46 -0.46 -13.47
C ALA A 25 16.09 -1.88 -13.92
N ASN A 26 16.03 -2.82 -12.99
CA ASN A 26 15.66 -4.20 -13.23
C ASN A 26 14.21 -4.46 -12.82
N LYS A 27 13.42 -5.08 -13.69
CA LYS A 27 12.11 -5.58 -13.33
C LYS A 27 12.25 -6.79 -12.42
N ILE A 28 11.69 -6.71 -11.22
CA ILE A 28 11.75 -7.77 -10.22
C ILE A 28 10.62 -8.76 -10.44
N GLY A 29 9.40 -8.27 -10.70
CA GLY A 29 8.26 -9.14 -10.94
C GLY A 29 6.94 -8.40 -11.09
N GLU A 30 5.90 -9.18 -11.35
CA GLU A 30 4.51 -8.76 -11.33
C GLU A 30 3.78 -9.56 -10.27
N TYR A 31 3.03 -8.89 -9.43
CA TYR A 31 2.40 -9.48 -8.26
C TYR A 31 0.90 -9.21 -8.27
N PHE A 32 0.15 -10.17 -7.78
CA PHE A 32 -1.25 -10.02 -7.45
C PHE A 32 -1.41 -10.28 -5.97
N TYR A 33 -1.81 -9.26 -5.24
CA TYR A 33 -1.97 -9.32 -3.80
C TYR A 33 -3.43 -9.46 -3.42
N ARG A 34 -3.72 -10.38 -2.52
CA ARG A 34 -4.98 -10.48 -1.81
C ARG A 34 -4.72 -10.15 -0.35
N ARG A 35 -5.56 -9.30 0.22
CA ARG A 35 -5.38 -8.91 1.62
C ARG A 35 -6.69 -8.87 2.37
N GLN A 36 -6.61 -9.26 3.63
CA GLN A 36 -7.67 -9.11 4.60
C GLN A 36 -7.15 -8.24 5.73
N VAL A 37 -7.93 -7.23 6.08
CA VAL A 37 -7.64 -6.38 7.23
C VAL A 37 -8.60 -6.75 8.35
N PHE A 38 -8.05 -6.89 9.55
CA PHE A 38 -8.78 -7.29 10.74
C PHE A 38 -8.70 -6.22 11.82
N ASP A 39 -9.73 -6.17 12.62
CA ASP A 39 -9.81 -5.36 13.83
C ASP A 39 -10.62 -6.13 14.87
N TYR A 40 -10.69 -5.62 16.07
CA TYR A 40 -11.65 -6.10 17.07
C TYR A 40 -13.01 -5.40 16.90
N PRO A 41 -14.10 -5.97 17.45
CA PRO A 41 -15.40 -5.31 17.49
C PRO A 41 -15.30 -3.87 18.00
N GLY A 42 -15.98 -2.95 17.31
CA GLY A 42 -15.90 -1.52 17.59
C GLY A 42 -14.65 -0.81 17.07
N PHE A 43 -13.86 -1.46 16.20
CA PHE A 43 -12.68 -0.90 15.54
C PHE A 43 -11.66 -0.31 16.54
N THR A 44 -11.31 -1.11 17.54
CA THR A 44 -10.44 -0.67 18.64
C THR A 44 -8.99 -0.46 18.24
N LEU A 45 -8.50 -1.19 17.22
CA LEU A 45 -7.18 -0.95 16.64
C LEU A 45 -7.18 0.31 15.77
N ASP A 46 -8.21 0.51 14.97
CA ASP A 46 -8.35 1.69 14.10
C ASP A 46 -8.32 3.00 14.91
N LYS A 47 -9.00 3.02 16.06
CA LYS A 47 -8.94 4.15 17.00
C LYS A 47 -7.53 4.47 17.53
N LYS A 48 -6.61 3.52 17.41
CA LYS A 48 -5.19 3.64 17.79
C LYS A 48 -4.28 3.79 16.56
N ALA A 49 -4.86 4.08 15.39
CA ALA A 49 -4.19 4.10 14.09
C ALA A 49 -3.41 2.80 13.81
N ALA A 50 -3.99 1.66 14.21
CA ALA A 50 -3.39 0.34 14.06
C ALA A 50 -4.35 -0.62 13.33
N TRP A 51 -3.80 -1.69 12.77
CA TRP A 51 -4.55 -2.77 12.13
C TRP A 51 -3.74 -4.05 12.07
N VAL A 52 -4.44 -5.17 11.90
CA VAL A 52 -3.84 -6.46 11.54
C VAL A 52 -4.14 -6.72 10.08
N ARG A 53 -3.12 -7.10 9.31
CA ARG A 53 -3.24 -7.40 7.88
C ARG A 53 -2.70 -8.80 7.59
N LEU A 54 -3.51 -9.61 6.95
CA LEU A 54 -3.10 -10.86 6.33
C LEU A 54 -3.01 -10.65 4.82
N ARG A 55 -1.83 -10.83 4.22
CA ARG A 55 -1.58 -10.58 2.80
C ARG A 55 -0.97 -11.82 2.14
N ASP A 56 -1.58 -12.26 1.06
CA ASP A 56 -1.05 -13.26 0.15
C ASP A 56 -0.35 -12.54 -1.01
N GLU A 57 0.93 -12.78 -1.18
CA GLU A 57 1.77 -12.20 -2.22
C GLU A 57 2.03 -13.17 -3.37
N GLY A 58 1.43 -14.38 -3.31
CA GLY A 58 1.60 -15.44 -4.27
C GLY A 58 2.68 -16.44 -3.88
N ASP A 59 3.87 -15.99 -3.56
CA ASP A 59 5.01 -16.81 -3.11
C ASP A 59 5.10 -16.96 -1.59
N LYS A 60 4.49 -16.04 -0.86
CA LYS A 60 4.44 -16.04 0.62
C LYS A 60 3.14 -15.42 1.12
N ILE A 61 2.79 -15.77 2.35
CA ILE A 61 1.65 -15.19 3.05
C ILE A 61 2.19 -14.52 4.31
N ILE A 62 1.87 -13.24 4.46
CA ILE A 62 2.37 -12.40 5.56
C ILE A 62 1.21 -11.99 6.45
N LEU A 63 1.35 -12.26 7.73
CA LEU A 63 0.51 -11.68 8.78
C LEU A 63 1.29 -10.54 9.43
N SER A 64 0.74 -9.34 9.41
CA SER A 64 1.37 -8.16 9.99
C SER A 64 0.46 -7.42 10.97
N PHE A 65 1.07 -6.89 12.03
CA PHE A 65 0.50 -5.83 12.84
C PHE A 65 1.18 -4.52 12.47
N LYS A 66 0.39 -3.51 12.13
CA LYS A 66 0.89 -2.18 11.78
C LYS A 66 0.26 -1.13 12.67
N GLN A 67 1.05 -0.14 13.09
CA GLN A 67 0.57 1.00 13.85
C GLN A 67 1.33 2.26 13.45
N ARG A 68 0.59 3.29 13.08
CA ARG A 68 1.16 4.62 12.83
C ARG A 68 1.56 5.26 14.15
N LEU A 69 2.80 5.77 14.23
CA LEU A 69 3.35 6.34 15.47
C LEU A 69 3.07 7.82 15.65
N GLY A 70 2.48 8.46 14.65
CA GLY A 70 2.08 9.84 14.68
C GLY A 70 1.90 10.39 13.29
N THR A 71 1.28 11.57 13.21
CA THR A 71 1.07 12.29 11.96
C THR A 71 1.56 13.70 12.14
N THR A 72 2.54 14.14 11.34
CA THR A 72 2.92 15.54 11.24
C THR A 72 2.39 16.12 9.93
N SER A 73 1.85 17.32 10.03
CA SER A 73 1.54 18.12 8.84
C SER A 73 2.76 18.98 8.52
N HIS A 74 3.43 18.73 7.41
CA HIS A 74 4.57 19.56 6.98
C HIS A 74 4.13 20.65 6.00
N ASP A 75 3.01 20.44 5.31
CA ASP A 75 2.48 21.33 4.28
C ASP A 75 0.94 21.33 4.23
N GLY A 76 0.28 20.98 5.35
CA GLY A 76 -1.15 20.73 5.40
C GLY A 76 -1.54 19.31 4.99
N THR A 77 -0.59 18.48 4.57
CA THR A 77 -0.77 17.05 4.39
C THR A 77 -0.27 16.31 5.62
N THR A 78 -1.01 15.28 6.02
CA THR A 78 -0.61 14.42 7.14
C THR A 78 0.45 13.44 6.65
N SER A 79 1.70 13.61 7.09
CA SER A 79 2.75 12.63 6.86
C SER A 79 2.89 11.71 8.06
N ASP A 80 3.10 10.42 7.82
CA ASP A 80 3.41 9.47 8.89
C ASP A 80 4.83 9.76 9.42
N ILE A 81 4.97 9.90 10.75
CA ILE A 81 6.28 10.09 11.40
C ILE A 81 7.03 8.76 11.49
N GLY A 82 6.32 7.66 11.29
CA GLY A 82 6.87 6.31 11.30
C GLY A 82 5.79 5.26 11.50
N MET A 83 6.13 4.04 11.16
CA MET A 83 5.27 2.87 11.26
C MET A 83 5.92 1.85 12.20
N LYS A 84 5.22 1.47 13.26
CA LYS A 84 5.57 0.25 13.99
C LYS A 84 4.99 -0.93 13.23
N GLU A 85 5.84 -1.86 12.83
CA GLU A 85 5.44 -3.05 12.11
C GLU A 85 6.05 -4.29 12.74
N VAL A 86 5.24 -5.34 12.82
CA VAL A 86 5.66 -6.70 13.17
C VAL A 86 5.09 -7.63 12.12
N GLU A 87 5.94 -8.36 11.42
CA GLU A 87 5.54 -9.30 10.38
C GLU A 87 5.98 -10.72 10.69
N VAL A 88 5.13 -11.68 10.33
CA VAL A 88 5.44 -13.10 10.36
C VAL A 88 4.95 -13.77 9.08
N ILE A 89 5.73 -14.73 8.57
CA ILE A 89 5.28 -15.58 7.46
C ILE A 89 4.39 -16.68 8.04
N VAL A 90 3.25 -16.91 7.41
CA VAL A 90 2.31 -17.98 7.76
C VAL A 90 2.11 -18.92 6.57
N SER A 91 1.74 -20.16 6.83
CA SER A 91 1.68 -21.21 5.81
C SER A 91 0.34 -21.31 5.09
N ASP A 92 -0.73 -20.73 5.62
CA ASP A 92 -2.09 -20.87 5.08
C ASP A 92 -2.93 -19.63 5.34
N PHE A 93 -3.39 -19.02 4.27
CA PHE A 93 -4.17 -17.78 4.31
C PHE A 93 -5.52 -17.97 5.00
N ASN A 94 -6.25 -19.02 4.62
CA ASN A 94 -7.60 -19.23 5.11
C ASN A 94 -7.61 -19.67 6.58
N LYS A 95 -6.71 -20.60 6.96
CA LYS A 95 -6.59 -21.04 8.35
C LYS A 95 -6.11 -19.92 9.28
N THR A 96 -5.23 -19.06 8.80
CA THR A 96 -4.80 -17.90 9.58
C THR A 96 -5.95 -16.90 9.77
N ALA A 97 -6.74 -16.64 8.71
CA ALA A 97 -7.94 -15.82 8.82
C ALA A 97 -8.95 -16.41 9.81
N GLU A 98 -9.20 -17.72 9.72
CA GLU A 98 -10.09 -18.45 10.64
C GLU A 98 -9.60 -18.35 12.10
N LEU A 99 -8.29 -18.52 12.32
CA LEU A 99 -7.69 -18.34 13.65
C LEU A 99 -7.96 -16.94 14.21
N LEU A 100 -7.73 -15.88 13.41
CA LEU A 100 -7.96 -14.50 13.83
C LEU A 100 -9.43 -14.26 14.20
N LEU A 101 -10.37 -14.81 13.44
CA LEU A 101 -11.79 -14.72 13.76
C LEU A 101 -12.12 -15.47 15.06
N ASN A 102 -11.57 -16.66 15.27
CA ASN A 102 -11.81 -17.48 16.48
C ASN A 102 -11.25 -16.85 17.76
N ILE A 103 -10.21 -16.00 17.67
CA ILE A 103 -9.71 -15.24 18.82
C ILE A 103 -10.43 -13.91 19.02
N GLY A 104 -11.54 -13.67 18.29
CA GLY A 104 -12.44 -12.53 18.49
C GLY A 104 -12.19 -11.32 17.61
N MET A 105 -11.32 -11.43 16.60
CA MET A 105 -11.21 -10.38 15.58
C MET A 105 -12.36 -10.46 14.58
N ILE A 106 -12.60 -9.35 13.89
CA ILE A 106 -13.59 -9.25 12.82
C ILE A 106 -12.92 -8.81 11.52
N TYR A 107 -13.50 -9.14 10.39
CA TYR A 107 -13.10 -8.56 9.11
C TYR A 107 -13.40 -7.07 9.08
N LYS A 108 -12.37 -6.27 8.81
CA LYS A 108 -12.55 -4.86 8.49
C LYS A 108 -12.84 -4.69 7.01
N PHE A 109 -12.02 -5.25 6.12
CA PHE A 109 -12.26 -5.31 4.68
C PHE A 109 -11.34 -6.33 4.01
N TYR A 110 -11.74 -6.73 2.78
CA TYR A 110 -10.94 -7.52 1.85
C TYR A 110 -10.61 -6.68 0.62
N GLU A 111 -9.35 -6.71 0.20
CA GLU A 111 -8.85 -5.93 -0.93
C GLU A 111 -7.92 -6.75 -1.81
N GLU A 112 -7.81 -6.29 -3.06
CA GLU A 112 -6.85 -6.78 -4.03
C GLU A 112 -6.09 -5.61 -4.63
N ASN A 113 -4.84 -5.84 -5.03
CA ASN A 113 -4.13 -4.97 -5.94
C ASN A 113 -3.14 -5.75 -6.80
N LYS A 114 -2.80 -5.20 -7.96
CA LYS A 114 -1.68 -5.66 -8.78
C LYS A 114 -0.53 -4.70 -8.63
N ARG A 115 0.69 -5.22 -8.73
CA ARG A 115 1.93 -4.44 -8.58
C ARG A 115 2.96 -4.92 -9.58
N ILE A 116 3.62 -3.99 -10.26
CA ILE A 116 4.81 -4.27 -11.08
C ILE A 116 5.99 -3.62 -10.37
N ARG A 117 6.90 -4.46 -9.87
CA ARG A 117 8.06 -4.01 -9.10
C ARG A 117 9.30 -3.92 -9.97
N TRP A 118 10.00 -2.80 -9.81
CA TRP A 118 11.31 -2.54 -10.38
C TRP A 118 12.28 -2.12 -9.27
N LYS A 119 13.56 -2.37 -9.49
CA LYS A 119 14.59 -1.97 -8.54
C LYS A 119 15.81 -1.44 -9.26
N LYS A 120 16.40 -0.39 -8.71
CA LYS A 120 17.70 0.15 -9.13
C LYS A 120 18.49 0.47 -7.87
N GLU A 121 19.57 -0.29 -7.64
CA GLU A 121 20.38 -0.18 -6.41
C GLU A 121 19.50 -0.39 -5.17
N ASP A 122 19.41 0.63 -4.31
CA ASP A 122 18.64 0.68 -3.07
C ASP A 122 17.28 1.38 -3.22
N ILE A 123 16.89 1.73 -4.45
CA ILE A 123 15.60 2.36 -4.75
C ILE A 123 14.64 1.32 -5.32
N GLU A 124 13.45 1.25 -4.76
CA GLU A 124 12.36 0.42 -5.24
C GLU A 124 11.29 1.28 -5.92
N PHE A 125 10.75 0.79 -7.04
CA PHE A 125 9.71 1.44 -7.82
C PHE A 125 8.57 0.46 -8.01
N ASP A 126 7.41 0.79 -7.47
CA ASP A 126 6.22 -0.03 -7.56
C ASP A 126 5.14 0.68 -8.37
N ILE A 127 4.78 0.09 -9.50
CA ILE A 127 3.63 0.54 -10.29
C ILE A 127 2.42 -0.22 -9.76
N ASP A 128 1.54 0.49 -9.08
CA ASP A 128 0.38 -0.07 -8.41
C ASP A 128 -0.91 0.15 -9.19
N PHE A 129 -1.70 -0.92 -9.24
CA PHE A 129 -3.04 -0.94 -9.79
C PHE A 129 -4.00 -1.34 -8.68
N TRP A 130 -4.95 -0.48 -8.38
CA TRP A 130 -5.99 -0.72 -7.38
C TRP A 130 -7.37 -0.62 -8.02
N PRO A 131 -8.36 -1.40 -7.54
CA PRO A 131 -9.71 -1.32 -8.05
C PRO A 131 -10.25 0.11 -8.01
N LYS A 132 -10.84 0.57 -9.12
CA LYS A 132 -11.44 1.92 -9.25
C LYS A 132 -10.50 3.11 -9.09
N LEU A 133 -9.19 2.89 -9.02
CA LEU A 133 -8.18 3.94 -9.04
C LEU A 133 -7.40 3.90 -10.34
N ASN A 134 -6.94 5.07 -10.80
CA ASN A 134 -5.92 5.12 -11.82
C ASN A 134 -4.59 4.58 -11.27
N PRO A 135 -3.74 4.00 -12.13
CA PRO A 135 -2.43 3.52 -11.71
C PRO A 135 -1.59 4.65 -11.10
N PHE A 136 -0.79 4.31 -10.11
CA PHE A 136 0.17 5.23 -9.53
C PHE A 136 1.54 4.56 -9.36
N LEU A 137 2.58 5.38 -9.33
CA LEU A 137 3.95 4.96 -9.05
C LEU A 137 4.26 5.26 -7.58
N GLU A 138 4.74 4.28 -6.86
CA GLU A 138 5.33 4.38 -5.53
C GLU A 138 6.84 4.29 -5.68
N ILE A 139 7.57 5.20 -5.05
CA ILE A 139 9.04 5.21 -5.00
C ILE A 139 9.43 5.12 -3.53
N GLU A 140 10.19 4.10 -3.20
CA GLU A 140 10.70 3.83 -1.86
C GLU A 140 12.21 3.84 -1.85
N ALA A 141 12.80 4.57 -0.91
CA ALA A 141 14.23 4.74 -0.81
C ALA A 141 14.68 5.04 0.63
N PRO A 142 15.97 4.82 0.97
CA PRO A 142 16.48 5.03 2.32
C PRO A 142 16.67 6.50 2.71
N SER A 143 16.56 7.44 1.75
CA SER A 143 16.67 8.88 2.04
C SER A 143 15.93 9.76 1.03
N TRP A 144 15.67 11.01 1.43
CA TRP A 144 15.06 12.01 0.55
C TRP A 144 15.91 12.34 -0.67
N GLU A 145 17.25 12.32 -0.55
CA GLU A 145 18.16 12.54 -1.64
C GLU A 145 18.01 11.47 -2.72
N LYS A 146 17.82 10.22 -2.29
CA LYS A 146 17.56 9.09 -3.19
C LYS A 146 16.17 9.18 -3.87
N ILE A 147 15.15 9.65 -3.15
CA ILE A 147 13.84 9.97 -3.75
C ILE A 147 14.00 11.04 -4.82
N ASP A 148 14.69 12.15 -4.54
CA ASP A 148 14.88 13.24 -5.49
C ASP A 148 15.73 12.82 -6.71
N GLU A 149 16.72 11.95 -6.52
CA GLU A 149 17.46 11.30 -7.60
C GLU A 149 16.52 10.48 -8.51
N ALA A 150 15.67 9.62 -7.92
CA ALA A 150 14.71 8.81 -8.63
C ALA A 150 13.70 9.65 -9.45
N VAL A 151 13.16 10.70 -8.84
CA VAL A 151 12.23 11.65 -9.47
C VAL A 151 12.88 12.31 -10.69
N LYS A 152 14.14 12.76 -10.55
CA LYS A 152 14.91 13.40 -11.63
C LYS A 152 15.22 12.40 -12.76
N ILE A 153 15.66 11.19 -12.43
CA ILE A 153 15.99 10.16 -13.41
C ILE A 153 14.77 9.79 -14.26
N LEU A 154 13.59 9.69 -13.63
CA LEU A 154 12.34 9.41 -14.33
C LEU A 154 11.72 10.64 -15.01
N GLY A 155 12.31 11.82 -14.85
CA GLY A 155 11.77 13.07 -15.40
C GLY A 155 10.35 13.35 -14.92
N LEU A 156 10.08 13.06 -13.65
CA LEU A 156 8.82 13.39 -13.00
C LEU A 156 8.87 14.81 -12.44
N ASN A 157 7.70 15.45 -12.33
CA ASN A 157 7.64 16.76 -11.71
C ASN A 157 7.67 16.63 -10.17
N PRO A 158 8.66 17.20 -9.48
CA PRO A 158 8.75 17.11 -8.02
C PRO A 158 7.53 17.67 -7.28
N ALA A 159 6.79 18.61 -7.88
CA ALA A 159 5.58 19.19 -7.28
C ALA A 159 4.41 18.20 -7.21
N ASP A 160 4.44 17.12 -8.01
CA ASP A 160 3.41 16.09 -8.03
C ASP A 160 3.65 14.99 -6.98
N LYS A 161 4.75 15.06 -6.24
CA LYS A 161 5.06 14.16 -5.13
C LYS A 161 3.96 14.18 -4.07
N LYS A 162 3.46 13.01 -3.68
CA LYS A 162 2.45 12.83 -2.62
C LYS A 162 2.94 11.84 -1.58
N ILE A 163 2.65 12.13 -0.32
CA ILE A 163 2.88 11.20 0.81
C ILE A 163 1.49 10.75 1.29
N PHE A 164 0.81 10.01 0.43
CA PHE A 164 -0.56 9.55 0.67
C PHE A 164 -0.62 8.05 0.87
N SER A 165 -1.42 7.61 1.84
CA SER A 165 -1.85 6.21 1.91
C SER A 165 -2.86 5.91 0.79
N THR A 166 -3.02 4.64 0.42
CA THR A 166 -4.05 4.21 -0.53
C THR A 166 -5.45 4.63 -0.07
N PHE A 167 -5.73 4.59 1.23
CA PHE A 167 -6.97 5.10 1.82
C PHE A 167 -7.23 6.57 1.45
N GLN A 168 -6.20 7.42 1.51
CA GLN A 168 -6.33 8.84 1.13
C GLN A 168 -6.55 9.00 -0.37
N ILE A 169 -5.93 8.16 -1.21
CA ILE A 169 -6.15 8.17 -2.65
C ILE A 169 -7.60 7.77 -2.98
N TYR A 170 -8.14 6.71 -2.34
CA TYR A 170 -9.54 6.35 -2.46
C TYR A 170 -10.47 7.50 -2.08
N LYS A 171 -10.20 8.12 -0.93
CA LYS A 171 -11.01 9.26 -0.44
C LYS A 171 -10.99 10.45 -1.42
N MET A 172 -9.85 10.76 -2.04
CA MET A 172 -9.74 11.79 -3.09
C MET A 172 -10.59 11.45 -4.31
N ASN A 173 -10.78 10.17 -4.61
CA ASN A 173 -11.65 9.68 -5.69
C ASN A 173 -13.11 9.47 -5.26
N GLY A 174 -13.52 10.02 -4.09
CA GLY A 174 -14.88 9.95 -3.60
C GLY A 174 -15.28 8.57 -3.03
N ILE A 175 -14.33 7.70 -2.80
CA ILE A 175 -14.54 6.35 -2.26
C ILE A 175 -14.06 6.32 -0.81
N ASN A 176 -14.97 6.08 0.13
CA ASN A 176 -14.59 5.80 1.51
C ASN A 176 -14.49 4.27 1.69
N GLU A 177 -13.28 3.73 1.82
CA GLU A 177 -13.05 2.29 1.96
C GLU A 177 -13.83 1.68 3.13
N LEU A 178 -14.08 2.44 4.20
CA LEU A 178 -14.82 1.97 5.37
C LEU A 178 -16.29 1.64 5.09
N ASP A 179 -16.85 2.16 3.98
CA ASP A 179 -18.22 1.85 3.56
C ASP A 179 -18.32 0.47 2.87
N TYR A 180 -17.19 -0.18 2.61
CA TYR A 180 -17.12 -1.44 1.89
C TYR A 180 -16.56 -2.55 2.77
N SER A 181 -17.10 -3.75 2.59
CA SER A 181 -16.53 -4.98 3.15
C SER A 181 -15.56 -5.65 2.19
N ARG A 182 -15.68 -5.34 0.88
CA ARG A 182 -14.82 -5.89 -0.17
C ARG A 182 -14.58 -4.87 -1.28
N ILE A 183 -13.33 -4.76 -1.72
CA ILE A 183 -12.90 -3.94 -2.87
C ILE A 183 -11.96 -4.78 -3.72
N THR A 184 -12.45 -5.31 -4.84
CA THR A 184 -11.70 -6.14 -5.78
C THR A 184 -11.82 -5.59 -7.19
N PHE A 185 -11.04 -6.13 -8.14
CA PHE A 185 -11.13 -5.73 -9.54
C PHE A 185 -12.50 -6.06 -10.14
N ASP A 186 -13.14 -7.14 -9.65
CA ASP A 186 -14.42 -7.62 -10.17
C ASP A 186 -15.61 -6.95 -9.48
N GLU A 187 -15.52 -6.67 -8.17
CA GLU A 187 -16.68 -6.20 -7.38
C GLU A 187 -16.29 -5.25 -6.25
N MET A 188 -17.25 -4.42 -5.87
CA MET A 188 -17.23 -3.65 -4.62
C MET A 188 -18.50 -3.96 -3.83
N ILE A 189 -18.35 -4.52 -2.65
CA ILE A 189 -19.47 -4.88 -1.77
C ILE A 189 -19.53 -3.90 -0.62
N LYS A 190 -20.63 -3.18 -0.51
CA LYS A 190 -20.87 -2.29 0.64
C LYS A 190 -21.02 -3.10 1.92
N ARG A 191 -20.61 -2.50 3.01
CA ARG A 191 -20.80 -3.03 4.36
C ARG A 191 -22.29 -2.94 4.70
N GLU A 192 -22.86 -4.03 5.20
CA GLU A 192 -24.16 -3.99 5.85
C GLU A 192 -24.07 -3.16 7.13
N GLN A 193 -25.07 -2.32 7.35
CA GLN A 193 -25.15 -1.44 8.53
C GLN A 193 -25.55 -2.20 9.77
#